data_a3084cbc880e677af46bc86c38a7bf03
#
_entry.id   a3084cbc880e677af46bc86c38a7bf03
#
_cell.length_a   1.000
_cell.length_b   1.000
_cell.length_c   1.000
_cell.angle_alpha   90.00
_cell.angle_beta   90.00
_cell.angle_gamma   90.00
#
_symmetry.space_group_name_H-M   'P 1'
#
loop_
_entity.id
_entity.type
_entity.pdbx_description
1 polymer ?
#
loop_
_entity_poly.entity_id
_entity_poly.type
_entity_poly.pdbx_seq_one_letter_code
_entity_poly.pdbx_strand_id
1 'polypeptide(L)'
;QEHSSAASDVYKRQLLNALIYHNENLPENSDGRPGLVHRIDKDTSGLLVIAKSQIALSSLSEQFFHKTVDRKYLAIVWGEPKPSNGIINENLSRDKKNRMIMSVPDEKSIGKKAITHYKVIESFGYVSLVECVLETGRTHQIRAHMKHIGNPIFNDIRYGGDKILKGTIFSKYKQFVENCFKIMPRQALHAKTLGFIHPKTNKKMCFESDLPNDFNSCLVMWKFYSKII
;
A
#
# COMPACT_ATOMS: atom_id res chain seq x y z
N GLN A 1 -37.51 9.40 -5.05
CA GLN A 1 -36.69 8.30 -5.59
C GLN A 1 -35.72 8.81 -6.65
N GLU A 2 -34.67 9.53 -6.29
CA GLU A 2 -33.53 9.83 -7.20
C GLU A 2 -32.23 10.10 -6.43
N HIS A 3 -31.84 9.15 -5.56
CA HIS A 3 -30.52 9.21 -4.91
C HIS A 3 -29.61 8.03 -5.25
N SER A 4 -29.88 7.27 -6.33
CA SER A 4 -29.13 6.04 -6.62
C SER A 4 -28.06 6.14 -7.72
N SER A 5 -28.01 7.21 -8.53
CA SER A 5 -27.15 7.23 -9.73
C SER A 5 -25.67 7.55 -9.45
N ALA A 6 -25.37 8.50 -8.56
CA ALA A 6 -24.00 8.90 -8.27
C ALA A 6 -23.21 7.83 -7.48
N ALA A 7 -23.88 7.13 -6.54
CA ALA A 7 -23.27 6.03 -5.80
C ALA A 7 -22.97 4.83 -6.71
N SER A 8 -23.83 4.53 -7.69
CA SER A 8 -23.65 3.40 -8.60
C SER A 8 -22.43 3.55 -9.53
N ASP A 9 -22.09 4.78 -9.95
CA ASP A 9 -20.95 5.01 -10.85
C ASP A 9 -19.60 4.93 -10.14
N VAL A 10 -19.53 5.27 -8.86
CA VAL A 10 -18.32 5.04 -8.04
C VAL A 10 -18.08 3.54 -7.82
N TYR A 11 -19.13 2.75 -7.68
CA TYR A 11 -19.04 1.29 -7.53
C TYR A 11 -18.63 0.58 -8.82
N LYS A 12 -18.98 1.09 -10.00
CA LYS A 12 -18.70 0.47 -11.30
C LYS A 12 -17.20 0.36 -11.67
N ARG A 13 -16.31 1.05 -10.94
CA ARG A 13 -14.86 1.04 -11.21
C ARG A 13 -14.04 0.29 -10.15
N GLN A 14 -14.67 -0.48 -9.28
CA GLN A 14 -13.96 -1.27 -8.27
C GLN A 14 -13.58 -2.66 -8.80
N LEU A 15 -12.45 -3.18 -8.29
CA LEU A 15 -12.00 -4.54 -8.57
C LEU A 15 -13.12 -5.59 -8.40
N LEU A 16 -13.98 -5.40 -7.39
CA LEU A 16 -15.09 -6.29 -7.11
C LEU A 16 -16.03 -6.47 -8.32
N ASN A 17 -16.36 -5.39 -9.03
CA ASN A 17 -17.23 -5.48 -10.21
C ASN A 17 -16.58 -6.26 -11.36
N ALA A 18 -15.27 -6.06 -11.55
CA ALA A 18 -14.52 -6.85 -12.53
C ALA A 18 -14.47 -8.34 -12.13
N LEU A 19 -14.29 -8.63 -10.85
CA LEU A 19 -14.28 -10.00 -10.34
C LEU A 19 -15.64 -10.70 -10.52
N ILE A 20 -16.73 -10.02 -10.20
CA ILE A 20 -18.10 -10.54 -10.41
C ILE A 20 -18.37 -10.76 -11.89
N TYR A 21 -17.92 -9.86 -12.76
CA TYR A 21 -18.08 -10.01 -14.22
C TYR A 21 -17.31 -11.21 -14.78
N HIS A 22 -16.08 -11.45 -14.29
CA HIS A 22 -15.24 -12.53 -14.79
C HIS A 22 -15.43 -13.88 -14.07
N ASN A 23 -16.17 -13.91 -12.96
CA ASN A 23 -16.39 -15.13 -12.18
C ASN A 23 -17.85 -15.18 -11.72
N GLU A 24 -18.65 -16.03 -12.37
CA GLU A 24 -20.09 -16.14 -12.13
C GLU A 24 -20.47 -16.58 -10.70
N ASN A 25 -19.59 -17.32 -10.01
CA ASN A 25 -19.89 -17.95 -8.72
C ASN A 25 -18.76 -17.72 -7.70
N LEU A 26 -18.52 -16.45 -7.32
CA LEU A 26 -17.63 -16.17 -6.20
C LEU A 26 -18.34 -16.44 -4.87
N PRO A 27 -17.66 -17.08 -3.89
CA PRO A 27 -18.24 -17.33 -2.58
C PRO A 27 -18.53 -16.01 -1.85
N GLU A 28 -19.72 -15.89 -1.29
CA GLU A 28 -20.12 -14.71 -0.52
C GLU A 28 -19.47 -14.71 0.86
N ASN A 29 -19.07 -13.54 1.31
CA ASN A 29 -18.67 -13.29 2.69
C ASN A 29 -19.70 -12.39 3.40
N SER A 30 -19.63 -12.33 4.73
CA SER A 30 -20.52 -11.52 5.57
C SER A 30 -20.52 -10.01 5.24
N ASP A 31 -19.49 -9.54 4.54
CA ASP A 31 -19.32 -8.13 4.23
C ASP A 31 -19.87 -7.74 2.84
N GLY A 32 -20.55 -8.67 2.13
CA GLY A 32 -21.06 -8.45 0.78
C GLY A 32 -19.95 -8.21 -0.27
N ARG A 33 -18.80 -8.83 -0.09
CA ARG A 33 -17.63 -8.71 -0.99
C ARG A 33 -17.20 -10.09 -1.50
N PRO A 34 -17.89 -10.66 -2.47
CA PRO A 34 -17.63 -12.01 -2.94
C PRO A 34 -16.17 -12.26 -3.27
N GLY A 35 -15.62 -13.35 -2.74
CA GLY A 35 -14.25 -13.82 -2.99
C GLY A 35 -13.14 -12.99 -2.35
N LEU A 36 -13.41 -11.82 -1.78
CA LEU A 36 -12.38 -10.97 -1.20
C LEU A 36 -12.09 -11.31 0.25
N VAL A 37 -10.86 -11.68 0.56
CA VAL A 37 -10.36 -12.00 1.92
C VAL A 37 -9.49 -10.88 2.49
N HIS A 38 -9.00 -10.00 1.64
CA HIS A 38 -8.23 -8.80 2.01
C HIS A 38 -8.38 -7.69 0.97
N ARG A 39 -7.67 -6.62 1.17
CA ARG A 39 -7.67 -5.46 0.28
C ARG A 39 -6.28 -4.86 0.14
N ILE A 40 -6.04 -4.20 -0.99
CA ILE A 40 -4.99 -3.19 -1.17
C ILE A 40 -5.66 -1.82 -1.36
N ASP A 41 -4.92 -0.74 -1.13
CA ASP A 41 -5.46 0.61 -1.32
C ASP A 41 -5.67 0.91 -2.82
N LYS A 42 -6.62 1.82 -3.11
CA LYS A 42 -6.74 2.40 -4.44
C LYS A 42 -5.38 2.95 -4.88
N ASP A 43 -5.02 2.70 -6.12
CA ASP A 43 -3.76 3.13 -6.74
C ASP A 43 -2.49 2.46 -6.16
N THR A 44 -2.62 1.46 -5.27
CA THR A 44 -1.54 0.54 -4.92
C THR A 44 -1.52 -0.61 -5.90
N SER A 45 -0.38 -0.88 -6.51
CA SER A 45 -0.18 -2.02 -7.43
C SER A 45 0.26 -3.29 -6.70
N GLY A 46 0.27 -4.41 -7.40
CA GLY A 46 0.82 -5.67 -6.92
C GLY A 46 -0.23 -6.73 -6.61
N LEU A 47 0.14 -7.67 -5.74
CA LEU A 47 -0.57 -8.92 -5.52
C LEU A 47 -1.80 -8.76 -4.63
N LEU A 48 -2.86 -9.45 -5.05
CA LEU A 48 -4.09 -9.66 -4.28
C LEU A 48 -4.56 -11.10 -4.50
N VAL A 49 -4.98 -11.80 -3.43
CA VAL A 49 -5.56 -13.14 -3.54
C VAL A 49 -7.08 -13.09 -3.47
N ILE A 50 -7.72 -13.90 -4.32
CA ILE A 50 -9.17 -14.04 -4.42
C ILE A 50 -9.55 -15.50 -4.14
N ALA A 51 -10.50 -15.72 -3.25
CA ALA A 51 -11.08 -17.04 -3.00
C ALA A 51 -12.14 -17.37 -4.05
N LYS A 52 -12.00 -18.52 -4.72
CA LYS A 52 -12.95 -19.00 -5.76
C LYS A 52 -13.89 -20.10 -5.26
N SER A 53 -13.82 -20.48 -3.98
CA SER A 53 -14.70 -21.44 -3.33
C SER A 53 -14.91 -21.09 -1.88
N GLN A 54 -15.98 -21.60 -1.26
CA GLN A 54 -16.27 -21.35 0.14
C GLN A 54 -15.17 -21.87 1.08
N ILE A 55 -14.58 -23.02 0.77
CA ILE A 55 -13.45 -23.59 1.53
C ILE A 55 -12.25 -22.62 1.47
N ALA A 56 -11.94 -22.09 0.29
CA ALA A 56 -10.84 -21.14 0.13
C ALA A 56 -11.14 -19.81 0.84
N LEU A 57 -12.37 -19.32 0.79
CA LEU A 57 -12.78 -18.09 1.47
C LEU A 57 -12.60 -18.23 2.99
N SER A 58 -13.10 -19.30 3.59
CA SER A 58 -12.99 -19.55 5.05
C SER A 58 -11.52 -19.68 5.47
N SER A 59 -10.76 -20.56 4.80
CA SER A 59 -9.35 -20.81 5.16
C SER A 59 -8.48 -19.57 4.99
N LEU A 60 -8.60 -18.84 3.88
CA LEU A 60 -7.80 -17.62 3.67
C LEU A 60 -8.22 -16.52 4.65
N SER A 61 -9.52 -16.33 4.90
CA SER A 61 -10.00 -15.36 5.89
C SER A 61 -9.41 -15.61 7.27
N GLU A 62 -9.36 -16.88 7.69
CA GLU A 62 -8.74 -17.29 8.95
C GLU A 62 -7.24 -16.98 8.99
N GLN A 63 -6.50 -17.26 7.91
CA GLN A 63 -5.08 -16.94 7.81
C GLN A 63 -4.83 -15.41 7.90
N PHE A 64 -5.67 -14.58 7.25
CA PHE A 64 -5.59 -13.13 7.39
C PHE A 64 -5.94 -12.65 8.80
N PHE A 65 -6.94 -13.27 9.44
CA PHE A 65 -7.34 -12.96 10.81
C PHE A 65 -6.21 -13.28 11.82
N HIS A 66 -5.62 -14.47 11.70
CA HIS A 66 -4.50 -14.91 12.55
C HIS A 66 -3.14 -14.33 12.11
N LYS A 67 -3.10 -13.52 11.04
CA LYS A 67 -1.88 -12.82 10.55
C LYS A 67 -0.75 -13.79 10.14
N THR A 68 -1.09 -14.96 9.64
CA THR A 68 -0.14 -15.97 9.17
C THR A 68 0.23 -15.79 7.69
N VAL A 69 -0.38 -14.82 7.00
CA VAL A 69 -0.12 -14.46 5.61
C VAL A 69 1.11 -13.57 5.50
N ASP A 70 2.12 -13.99 4.73
CA ASP A 70 3.30 -13.20 4.44
C ASP A 70 2.95 -12.07 3.45
N ARG A 71 3.24 -10.82 3.81
CA ARG A 71 2.98 -9.65 2.94
C ARG A 71 4.14 -8.70 2.97
N LYS A 72 4.80 -8.54 1.82
CA LYS A 72 5.87 -7.56 1.64
C LYS A 72 5.46 -6.52 0.61
N TYR A 73 5.78 -5.29 0.90
CA TYR A 73 5.55 -4.15 0.04
C TYR A 73 6.88 -3.44 -0.24
N LEU A 74 6.98 -2.85 -1.41
CA LEU A 74 8.04 -1.90 -1.73
C LEU A 74 7.43 -0.50 -1.85
N ALA A 75 8.10 0.47 -1.25
CA ALA A 75 7.71 1.87 -1.30
C ALA A 75 8.90 2.75 -1.64
N ILE A 76 8.70 3.78 -2.47
CA ILE A 76 9.62 4.91 -2.54
C ILE A 76 9.12 5.93 -1.53
N VAL A 77 9.99 6.37 -0.63
CA VAL A 77 9.65 7.35 0.42
C VAL A 77 10.54 8.58 0.32
N TRP A 78 10.07 9.72 0.78
CA TRP A 78 10.86 10.93 0.91
C TRP A 78 11.87 10.81 2.03
N GLY A 79 13.13 11.16 1.74
CA GLY A 79 14.25 11.06 2.65
C GLY A 79 14.67 9.62 2.91
N GLU A 80 15.43 9.45 3.98
CA GLU A 80 15.91 8.17 4.47
C GLU A 80 15.41 7.95 5.90
N PRO A 81 14.61 6.90 6.16
CA PRO A 81 14.21 6.53 7.52
C PRO A 81 15.42 6.29 8.41
N LYS A 82 15.38 6.83 9.62
CA LYS A 82 16.42 6.62 10.63
C LYS A 82 15.79 6.06 11.91
N PRO A 83 16.25 4.87 12.36
CA PRO A 83 17.29 3.99 11.75
C PRO A 83 16.87 3.43 10.39
N SER A 84 17.82 2.88 9.62
CA SER A 84 17.59 2.30 8.28
C SER A 84 16.68 1.05 8.28
N ASN A 85 16.44 0.48 9.44
CA ASN A 85 15.46 -0.59 9.68
C ASN A 85 14.80 -0.38 11.04
N GLY A 86 13.57 -0.85 11.17
CA GLY A 86 12.85 -0.69 12.44
C GLY A 86 11.43 -1.24 12.39
N ILE A 87 10.74 -1.03 13.51
CA ILE A 87 9.35 -1.42 13.70
C ILE A 87 8.54 -0.18 14.08
N ILE A 88 7.49 0.10 13.30
CA ILE A 88 6.51 1.12 13.66
C ILE A 88 5.34 0.38 14.31
N ASN A 89 5.23 0.49 15.63
CA ASN A 89 4.18 -0.14 16.44
C ASN A 89 3.29 0.95 17.03
N GLU A 90 2.46 1.54 16.17
CA GLU A 90 1.61 2.66 16.53
C GLU A 90 0.16 2.39 16.10
N ASN A 91 -0.79 2.74 16.98
CA ASN A 91 -2.21 2.61 16.67
C ASN A 91 -2.61 3.53 15.51
N LEU A 92 -3.58 3.10 14.74
CA LEU A 92 -4.17 3.91 13.66
C LEU A 92 -5.64 4.17 13.92
N SER A 93 -6.04 5.42 13.79
CA SER A 93 -7.43 5.88 13.82
C SER A 93 -7.75 6.74 12.61
N ARG A 94 -9.04 7.03 12.38
CA ARG A 94 -9.43 8.06 11.42
C ARG A 94 -8.93 9.42 11.88
N ASP A 95 -8.28 10.16 10.98
CA ASP A 95 -7.80 11.50 11.31
C ASP A 95 -8.97 12.43 11.71
N LYS A 96 -8.76 13.22 12.75
CA LYS A 96 -9.83 14.09 13.30
C LYS A 96 -10.23 15.21 12.34
N LYS A 97 -9.26 15.73 11.56
CA LYS A 97 -9.47 16.85 10.62
C LYS A 97 -9.85 16.37 9.22
N ASN A 98 -9.31 15.22 8.80
CA ASN A 98 -9.57 14.65 7.48
C ASN A 98 -9.92 13.16 7.57
N ARG A 99 -11.20 12.84 7.66
CA ARG A 99 -11.70 11.46 7.78
C ARG A 99 -11.37 10.54 6.61
N MET A 100 -10.82 11.06 5.51
CA MET A 100 -10.39 10.28 4.34
C MET A 100 -9.02 9.61 4.55
N ILE A 101 -8.28 9.99 5.58
CA ILE A 101 -6.97 9.43 5.92
C ILE A 101 -6.97 8.76 7.29
N MET A 102 -5.96 7.92 7.50
CA MET A 102 -5.64 7.34 8.80
C MET A 102 -4.44 8.10 9.38
N SER A 103 -4.41 8.26 10.69
CA SER A 103 -3.28 8.87 11.40
C SER A 103 -2.96 8.10 12.67
N VAL A 104 -1.75 8.27 13.16
CA VAL A 104 -1.37 7.87 14.51
C VAL A 104 -1.97 8.90 15.47
N PRO A 105 -2.86 8.50 16.39
CA PRO A 105 -3.45 9.41 17.34
C PRO A 105 -2.44 9.82 18.43
N ASP A 106 -2.59 11.02 18.99
CA ASP A 106 -1.76 11.50 20.08
C ASP A 106 -1.89 10.62 21.34
N GLU A 107 -3.09 10.11 21.60
CA GLU A 107 -3.37 9.20 22.69
C GLU A 107 -3.24 7.75 22.25
N LYS A 108 -2.33 7.01 22.88
CA LYS A 108 -2.05 5.58 22.55
C LYS A 108 -3.24 4.64 22.80
N SER A 109 -4.22 5.03 23.62
CA SER A 109 -5.44 4.28 23.87
C SER A 109 -6.44 4.29 22.70
N ILE A 110 -6.29 5.26 21.78
CA ILE A 110 -7.21 5.44 20.65
C ILE A 110 -6.72 4.64 19.44
N GLY A 111 -7.66 4.16 18.64
CA GLY A 111 -7.38 3.50 17.37
C GLY A 111 -7.20 1.99 17.48
N LYS A 112 -6.74 1.40 16.39
CA LYS A 112 -6.52 -0.05 16.28
C LYS A 112 -5.03 -0.31 16.13
N LYS A 113 -4.51 -1.28 16.88
CA LYS A 113 -3.12 -1.72 16.82
C LYS A 113 -2.68 -1.98 15.37
N ALA A 114 -1.55 -1.37 14.99
CA ALA A 114 -0.95 -1.52 13.69
C ALA A 114 0.57 -1.68 13.85
N ILE A 115 1.15 -2.67 13.16
CA ILE A 115 2.58 -2.97 13.23
C ILE A 115 3.11 -3.12 11.82
N THR A 116 4.13 -2.31 11.49
CA THR A 116 4.86 -2.34 10.22
C THR A 116 6.35 -2.44 10.49
N HIS A 117 6.98 -3.51 10.02
CA HIS A 117 8.43 -3.60 9.94
C HIS A 117 8.88 -2.91 8.66
N TYR A 118 9.98 -2.17 8.72
CA TYR A 118 10.56 -1.54 7.53
C TYR A 118 12.07 -1.72 7.48
N LYS A 119 12.59 -1.74 6.24
CA LYS A 119 14.03 -1.78 5.96
C LYS A 119 14.31 -0.94 4.72
N VAL A 120 15.24 -0.01 4.83
CA VAL A 120 15.79 0.71 3.67
C VAL A 120 16.61 -0.27 2.84
N ILE A 121 16.23 -0.44 1.58
CA ILE A 121 16.91 -1.32 0.62
C ILE A 121 17.99 -0.55 -0.13
N GLU A 122 17.67 0.67 -0.57
CA GLU A 122 18.60 1.54 -1.28
C GLU A 122 18.23 3.00 -1.01
N SER A 123 19.22 3.86 -0.77
CA SER A 123 19.04 5.31 -0.60
C SER A 123 19.52 6.05 -1.83
N PHE A 124 18.77 7.05 -2.27
CA PHE A 124 19.07 7.88 -3.43
C PHE A 124 19.28 9.36 -3.03
N GLY A 125 19.68 9.60 -1.79
CA GLY A 125 19.89 10.91 -1.21
C GLY A 125 18.58 11.55 -0.71
N TYR A 126 17.70 11.94 -1.61
CA TYR A 126 16.45 12.64 -1.25
C TYR A 126 15.22 11.73 -1.16
N VAL A 127 15.31 10.53 -1.66
CA VAL A 127 14.32 9.46 -1.51
C VAL A 127 15.00 8.13 -1.24
N SER A 128 14.25 7.15 -0.73
CA SER A 128 14.75 5.80 -0.48
C SER A 128 13.74 4.76 -0.93
N LEU A 129 14.25 3.63 -1.42
CA LEU A 129 13.47 2.40 -1.59
C LEU A 129 13.41 1.66 -0.26
N VAL A 130 12.21 1.40 0.22
CA VAL A 130 11.95 0.76 1.51
C VAL A 130 11.10 -0.49 1.32
N GLU A 131 11.53 -1.61 1.89
CA GLU A 131 10.70 -2.80 2.09
C GLU A 131 9.86 -2.61 3.36
N CYS A 132 8.56 -2.90 3.27
CA CYS A 132 7.65 -2.93 4.41
C CYS A 132 7.03 -4.31 4.55
N VAL A 133 7.08 -4.90 5.75
CA VAL A 133 6.45 -6.17 6.11
C VAL A 133 5.35 -5.91 7.14
N LEU A 134 4.17 -6.44 6.88
CA LEU A 134 2.98 -6.17 7.68
C LEU A 134 2.63 -7.33 8.62
N GLU A 135 2.61 -7.08 9.94
CA GLU A 135 1.92 -7.97 10.88
C GLU A 135 0.41 -7.72 10.90
N THR A 136 -0.01 -6.49 10.68
CA THR A 136 -1.42 -6.07 10.65
C THR A 136 -1.77 -5.51 9.27
N GLY A 137 -3.06 -5.43 8.93
CA GLY A 137 -3.54 -4.90 7.64
C GLY A 137 -4.59 -3.81 7.84
N ARG A 138 -4.23 -2.68 8.46
CA ARG A 138 -5.16 -1.55 8.62
C ARG A 138 -5.21 -0.71 7.34
N THR A 139 -6.33 -0.05 7.14
CA THR A 139 -6.51 0.90 6.01
C THR A 139 -5.37 1.90 5.99
N HIS A 140 -4.74 2.10 4.84
CA HIS A 140 -3.62 3.02 4.61
C HIS A 140 -2.42 2.83 5.56
N GLN A 141 -2.23 1.65 6.15
CA GLN A 141 -1.30 1.45 7.26
C GLN A 141 0.12 1.90 6.92
N ILE A 142 0.73 1.41 5.83
CA ILE A 142 2.10 1.78 5.43
C ILE A 142 2.19 3.29 5.20
N ARG A 143 1.21 3.87 4.52
CA ARG A 143 1.14 5.29 4.17
C ARG A 143 1.12 6.19 5.41
N ALA A 144 0.26 5.83 6.39
CA ALA A 144 0.14 6.55 7.65
C ALA A 144 1.40 6.41 8.52
N HIS A 145 1.95 5.18 8.62
CA HIS A 145 3.15 4.91 9.38
C HIS A 145 4.38 5.60 8.81
N MET A 146 4.59 5.53 7.49
CA MET A 146 5.73 6.22 6.85
C MET A 146 5.62 7.74 7.00
N LYS A 147 4.41 8.31 6.88
CA LYS A 147 4.18 9.72 7.20
C LYS A 147 4.50 10.04 8.67
N HIS A 148 4.09 9.19 9.60
CA HIS A 148 4.31 9.37 11.04
C HIS A 148 5.79 9.48 11.39
N ILE A 149 6.65 8.65 10.78
CA ILE A 149 8.11 8.72 11.00
C ILE A 149 8.81 9.80 10.15
N GLY A 150 8.05 10.68 9.47
CA GLY A 150 8.60 11.80 8.70
C GLY A 150 9.09 11.45 7.29
N ASN A 151 8.78 10.26 6.78
CA ASN A 151 9.17 9.76 5.48
C ASN A 151 7.95 9.37 4.63
N PRO A 152 7.04 10.30 4.29
CA PRO A 152 5.83 9.96 3.52
C PRO A 152 6.18 9.36 2.17
N ILE A 153 5.27 8.51 1.65
CA ILE A 153 5.46 7.84 0.38
C ILE A 153 5.47 8.87 -0.75
N PHE A 154 6.40 8.68 -1.70
CA PHE A 154 6.57 9.53 -2.88
C PHE A 154 5.27 9.57 -3.70
N ASN A 155 4.86 10.77 -4.08
CA ASN A 155 3.62 11.09 -4.79
C ASN A 155 2.32 10.58 -4.14
N ASP A 156 2.30 10.46 -2.82
CA ASP A 156 1.08 10.18 -2.06
C ASP A 156 0.33 11.47 -1.74
N ILE A 157 -0.62 11.84 -2.60
CA ILE A 157 -1.41 13.08 -2.49
C ILE A 157 -2.12 13.18 -1.13
N ARG A 158 -2.68 12.05 -0.63
CA ARG A 158 -3.44 12.05 0.63
C ARG A 158 -2.56 12.23 1.87
N TYR A 159 -1.31 11.82 1.77
CA TYR A 159 -0.37 11.86 2.89
C TYR A 159 0.71 12.93 2.71
N GLY A 160 0.59 13.78 1.66
CA GLY A 160 1.43 14.94 1.43
C GLY A 160 2.79 14.61 0.83
N GLY A 161 2.91 13.45 0.16
CA GLY A 161 4.11 13.06 -0.57
C GLY A 161 4.20 13.59 -2.00
N ASP A 162 3.19 14.32 -2.45
CA ASP A 162 3.03 14.95 -3.77
C ASP A 162 3.72 16.32 -3.92
N LYS A 163 4.57 16.65 -2.97
CA LYS A 163 5.37 17.89 -2.95
C LYS A 163 6.84 17.55 -2.73
N ILE A 164 7.71 18.48 -3.09
CA ILE A 164 9.14 18.37 -2.79
C ILE A 164 9.34 18.54 -1.29
N LEU A 165 9.69 17.46 -0.61
CA LEU A 165 9.90 17.45 0.83
C LEU A 165 11.38 17.43 1.23
N LYS A 166 12.24 17.00 0.32
CA LYS A 166 13.70 16.92 0.49
C LYS A 166 14.37 17.35 -0.79
N GLY A 167 15.57 17.89 -0.70
CA GLY A 167 16.38 18.27 -1.85
C GLY A 167 16.80 19.73 -1.84
N THR A 168 16.98 20.28 -3.04
CA THR A 168 17.51 21.63 -3.26
C THR A 168 16.44 22.59 -3.79
N ILE A 169 16.75 23.89 -3.76
CA ILE A 169 15.87 24.97 -4.29
C ILE A 169 16.07 25.21 -5.78
N PHE A 170 17.04 24.55 -6.42
CA PHE A 170 17.38 24.80 -7.82
C PHE A 170 16.27 24.36 -8.77
N SER A 171 16.04 25.14 -9.81
CA SER A 171 15.00 24.91 -10.83
C SER A 171 15.15 23.56 -11.55
N LYS A 172 16.39 23.13 -11.82
CA LYS A 172 16.66 21.81 -12.43
C LYS A 172 16.22 20.65 -11.56
N TYR A 173 16.41 20.75 -10.23
CA TYR A 173 15.93 19.74 -9.31
C TYR A 173 14.41 19.71 -9.25
N LYS A 174 13.77 20.88 -9.16
CA LYS A 174 12.31 20.99 -9.21
C LYS A 174 11.73 20.31 -10.47
N GLN A 175 12.30 20.64 -11.64
CA GLN A 175 11.89 20.04 -12.91
C GLN A 175 12.09 18.52 -12.93
N PHE A 176 13.20 18.02 -12.37
CA PHE A 176 13.46 16.60 -12.24
C PHE A 176 12.37 15.91 -11.40
N VAL A 177 12.04 16.45 -10.23
CA VAL A 177 10.99 15.86 -9.34
C VAL A 177 9.63 15.91 -10.01
N GLU A 178 9.27 17.01 -10.68
CA GLU A 178 8.01 17.13 -11.43
C GLU A 178 7.91 16.07 -12.54
N ASN A 179 9.01 15.76 -13.20
CA ASN A 179 9.06 14.66 -14.18
C ASN A 179 8.88 13.30 -13.52
N CYS A 180 9.48 13.07 -12.33
CA CYS A 180 9.25 11.86 -11.54
C CYS A 180 7.78 11.71 -11.14
N PHE A 181 7.11 12.79 -10.72
CA PHE A 181 5.68 12.77 -10.39
C PHE A 181 4.80 12.45 -11.60
N LYS A 182 5.14 12.92 -12.80
CA LYS A 182 4.42 12.57 -14.04
C LYS A 182 4.56 11.08 -14.39
N ILE A 183 5.75 10.50 -14.19
CA ILE A 183 6.02 9.08 -14.47
C ILE A 183 5.37 8.19 -13.44
N MET A 184 5.35 8.60 -12.18
CA MET A 184 4.72 7.89 -11.05
C MET A 184 3.49 8.68 -10.57
N PRO A 185 2.32 8.62 -11.26
CA PRO A 185 1.19 9.53 -11.00
C PRO A 185 0.31 9.11 -9.81
N ARG A 186 0.81 8.24 -8.95
CA ARG A 186 0.14 7.67 -7.78
C ARG A 186 1.13 7.45 -6.65
N GLN A 187 0.66 7.09 -5.45
CA GLN A 187 1.59 6.70 -4.38
C GLN A 187 2.52 5.58 -4.84
N ALA A 188 3.82 5.77 -4.66
CA ALA A 188 4.85 4.80 -4.99
C ALA A 188 4.85 3.65 -3.97
N LEU A 189 3.79 2.82 -4.01
CA LEU A 189 3.58 1.67 -3.15
C LEU A 189 3.16 0.46 -3.98
N HIS A 190 3.80 -0.69 -3.74
CA HIS A 190 3.62 -1.92 -4.50
C HIS A 190 3.60 -3.14 -3.57
N ALA A 191 2.55 -3.96 -3.64
CA ALA A 191 2.42 -5.24 -2.94
C ALA A 191 3.29 -6.30 -3.64
N LYS A 192 4.56 -6.39 -3.23
CA LYS A 192 5.61 -7.18 -3.91
C LYS A 192 5.46 -8.68 -3.71
N THR A 193 5.18 -9.12 -2.48
CA THR A 193 5.13 -10.55 -2.13
C THR A 193 3.87 -10.86 -1.35
N LEU A 194 3.27 -12.00 -1.68
CA LEU A 194 2.12 -12.55 -0.97
C LEU A 194 2.32 -14.06 -0.76
N GLY A 195 2.39 -14.49 0.51
CA GLY A 195 2.53 -15.89 0.88
C GLY A 195 1.41 -16.35 1.81
N PHE A 196 0.87 -17.54 1.55
CA PHE A 196 -0.20 -18.15 2.35
C PHE A 196 -0.15 -19.69 2.23
N ILE A 197 -0.89 -20.38 3.09
CA ILE A 197 -1.10 -21.84 3.00
C ILE A 197 -2.27 -22.11 2.06
N HIS A 198 -2.05 -22.93 1.04
CA HIS A 198 -3.09 -23.25 0.07
C HIS A 198 -4.23 -24.07 0.71
N PRO A 199 -5.49 -23.61 0.62
CA PRO A 199 -6.61 -24.15 1.39
C PRO A 199 -6.89 -25.65 1.20
N LYS A 200 -6.60 -26.20 0.02
CA LYS A 200 -6.86 -27.61 -0.30
C LYS A 200 -5.65 -28.52 -0.09
N THR A 201 -4.43 -28.02 -0.41
CA THR A 201 -3.22 -28.87 -0.41
C THR A 201 -2.36 -28.70 0.85
N ASN A 202 -2.66 -27.72 1.70
CA ASN A 202 -1.87 -27.32 2.88
C ASN A 202 -0.40 -27.00 2.58
N LYS A 203 -0.06 -26.75 1.31
CA LYS A 203 1.28 -26.35 0.91
C LYS A 203 1.43 -24.83 1.07
N LYS A 204 2.61 -24.40 1.54
CA LYS A 204 2.96 -22.99 1.55
C LYS A 204 3.14 -22.50 0.11
N MET A 205 2.39 -21.48 -0.26
CA MET A 205 2.48 -20.79 -1.55
C MET A 205 3.10 -19.41 -1.32
N CYS A 206 3.98 -19.00 -2.21
CA CYS A 206 4.56 -17.67 -2.20
C CYS A 206 4.59 -17.13 -3.62
N PHE A 207 4.07 -15.94 -3.81
CA PHE A 207 4.00 -15.26 -5.09
C PHE A 207 4.77 -13.95 -5.01
N GLU A 208 5.44 -13.61 -6.11
CA GLU A 208 6.08 -12.31 -6.29
C GLU A 208 5.56 -11.63 -7.55
N SER A 209 5.42 -10.31 -7.50
CA SER A 209 5.05 -9.48 -8.63
C SER A 209 6.24 -8.64 -9.06
N ASP A 210 6.47 -8.50 -10.36
CA ASP A 210 7.44 -7.53 -10.87
C ASP A 210 6.98 -6.11 -10.58
N LEU A 211 7.94 -5.19 -10.46
CA LEU A 211 7.62 -3.78 -10.33
C LEU A 211 6.95 -3.28 -11.61
N PRO A 212 5.83 -2.56 -11.51
CA PRO A 212 5.20 -1.98 -12.68
C PRO A 212 6.08 -0.88 -13.29
N ASN A 213 5.88 -0.61 -14.58
CA ASN A 213 6.73 0.28 -15.37
C ASN A 213 6.87 1.69 -14.76
N ASP A 214 5.79 2.26 -14.24
CA ASP A 214 5.78 3.57 -13.58
C ASP A 214 6.72 3.60 -12.36
N PHE A 215 6.63 2.58 -11.51
CA PHE A 215 7.46 2.44 -10.31
C PHE A 215 8.93 2.21 -10.67
N ASN A 216 9.19 1.28 -11.59
CA ASN A 216 10.56 0.97 -12.02
C ASN A 216 11.24 2.16 -12.70
N SER A 217 10.54 2.85 -13.60
CA SER A 217 11.06 4.06 -14.28
C SER A 217 11.38 5.17 -13.29
N CYS A 218 10.53 5.37 -12.28
CA CYS A 218 10.80 6.34 -11.21
C CYS A 218 12.06 5.98 -10.41
N LEU A 219 12.24 4.70 -10.04
CA LEU A 219 13.46 4.23 -9.38
C LEU A 219 14.72 4.46 -10.21
N VAL A 220 14.66 4.14 -11.51
CA VAL A 220 15.79 4.34 -12.43
C VAL A 220 16.17 5.82 -12.49
N MET A 221 15.19 6.73 -12.56
CA MET A 221 15.44 8.17 -12.56
C MET A 221 16.14 8.62 -11.27
N TRP A 222 15.65 8.20 -10.11
CA TRP A 222 16.26 8.54 -8.82
C TRP A 222 17.65 7.94 -8.66
N LYS A 223 17.85 6.70 -9.09
CA LYS A 223 19.16 6.05 -9.10
C LYS A 223 20.18 6.76 -10.00
N PHE A 224 19.74 7.26 -11.16
CA PHE A 224 20.58 8.07 -12.03
C PHE A 224 20.92 9.41 -11.37
N TYR A 225 19.90 10.10 -10.81
CA TYR A 225 20.08 11.38 -10.16
C TYR A 225 21.04 11.30 -8.95
N SER A 226 20.95 10.24 -8.15
CA SER A 226 21.82 10.06 -6.98
C SER A 226 23.32 9.88 -7.29
N LYS A 227 23.68 9.59 -8.55
CA LYS A 227 25.08 9.53 -8.99
C LYS A 227 25.66 10.90 -9.38
N ILE A 228 24.81 11.91 -9.44
CA ILE A 228 25.18 13.27 -9.87
C ILE A 228 25.33 14.20 -8.67
N ILE A 229 24.70 13.86 -7.55
CA ILE A 229 24.78 14.58 -6.28
C ILE A 229 25.79 13.93 -5.33
#